data_a78f3d2f9d7364d8eaafcaf33c4bcc61
#
_entry.id   a78f3d2f9d7364d8eaafcaf33c4bcc61
#
_cell.length_a   1.000
_cell.length_b   1.000
_cell.length_c   1.000
_cell.angle_alpha   90.00
_cell.angle_beta   90.00
_cell.angle_gamma   90.00
#
_symmetry.space_group_name_H-M   'P 1'
#
loop_
_entity.id
_entity.type
_entity.pdbx_description
1 polymer ?
#
loop_
_entity_poly.entity_id
_entity_poly.type
_entity_poly.pdbx_seq_one_letter_code
_entity_poly.pdbx_strand_id
1 'polypeptide(L)'
;KKVSRKPKARKKVSRKAKIPKKNINNAEKELIFKTRPEWVNNALASKSQYQKKYTDSIKNNNEFWKKEGKRISWIKPYKKIKNVKYSKTDVKIKWYEDGTLNASSNCIDRHLKDKKDKTAIIWVGDDPKDTRKISYQQLHNEVSKAANGLKSLGIKKGDRVTIYLTMIPELAITMLACARIGAIHSIIFGGFSADSISGRINDCESEFIITADEGVRGGKTIPLKEITDEALLKCPNVKKCIVVKRTGNSINWVNERDIWYDDLIKNVSNQCDPEEMNAEDPLFILYTSGSTGKPKGVLHTTGGYMVYASMTHQYIFNYKPKDIYWCTADIGWVTGHSYIIYGPLANGATTIMFEGIPTYPDNSRWWQIIDKYKVNIFYTAPTAIRALMRDGDEPVKKTSRKSLKLLGTVGEPINPEAWMWYFKTVGNSECPIVDTWWQTETGGILISPQTGAIDLKPGSATKPFYGIKPSILDQNGKEIKGAGQGRLCISQSWPGQMRTVYGDHQRF
;
A
#
# COMPACT_ATOMS: atom_id res chain seq x y z
N LYS A 1 35.29 -69.17 -1.88
CA LYS A 1 34.47 -69.22 -0.63
C LYS A 1 34.10 -67.79 -0.28
N LYS A 2 32.86 -67.37 -0.56
CA LYS A 2 32.26 -66.11 -0.17
C LYS A 2 31.65 -66.27 1.23
N VAL A 3 32.02 -65.42 2.19
CA VAL A 3 31.37 -65.31 3.49
C VAL A 3 30.53 -64.04 3.50
N SER A 4 29.21 -64.22 3.58
CA SER A 4 28.22 -63.13 3.73
C SER A 4 28.17 -62.68 5.18
N ARG A 5 28.31 -61.35 5.43
CA ARG A 5 28.02 -60.75 6.72
C ARG A 5 26.75 -59.96 6.65
N LYS A 6 25.73 -60.32 7.43
CA LYS A 6 24.49 -59.58 7.67
C LYS A 6 24.77 -58.34 8.56
N PRO A 7 24.13 -57.19 8.33
CA PRO A 7 24.25 -56.05 9.19
C PRO A 7 23.34 -56.17 10.41
N LYS A 8 23.90 -55.83 11.59
CA LYS A 8 23.20 -55.78 12.89
C LYS A 8 22.31 -54.54 12.96
N ALA A 9 21.05 -54.74 13.36
CA ALA A 9 20.08 -53.70 13.64
C ALA A 9 20.52 -52.76 14.79
N ARG A 10 20.61 -51.47 14.54
CA ARG A 10 20.82 -50.43 15.58
C ARG A 10 19.46 -50.07 16.21
N LYS A 11 19.31 -50.36 17.51
CA LYS A 11 18.19 -49.88 18.35
C LYS A 11 18.22 -48.35 18.41
N LYS A 12 17.14 -47.68 17.92
CA LYS A 12 16.88 -46.27 18.16
C LYS A 12 16.45 -46.07 19.59
N VAL A 13 17.32 -45.42 20.38
CA VAL A 13 16.96 -44.87 21.70
C VAL A 13 16.42 -43.49 21.50
N SER A 14 15.10 -43.32 21.64
CA SER A 14 14.43 -42.02 21.62
C SER A 14 14.70 -41.32 22.98
N ARG A 15 15.66 -40.40 22.99
CA ARG A 15 15.78 -39.45 24.11
C ARG A 15 14.76 -38.29 23.80
N LYS A 16 13.65 -38.31 24.53
CA LYS A 16 12.79 -37.13 24.67
C LYS A 16 13.59 -36.05 25.43
N ALA A 17 14.05 -35.05 24.69
CA ALA A 17 14.63 -33.85 25.31
C ALA A 17 13.49 -33.12 26.07
N LYS A 18 13.60 -33.07 27.39
CA LYS A 18 12.76 -32.19 28.22
C LYS A 18 13.19 -30.75 27.94
N ILE A 19 12.32 -30.00 27.29
CA ILE A 19 12.45 -28.55 27.17
C ILE A 19 12.38 -27.97 28.58
N PRO A 20 13.40 -27.24 29.07
CA PRO A 20 13.33 -26.62 30.37
C PRO A 20 12.20 -25.59 30.38
N LYS A 21 11.29 -25.72 31.35
CA LYS A 21 10.32 -24.66 31.67
C LYS A 21 11.14 -23.45 32.15
N LYS A 22 11.38 -22.47 31.27
CA LYS A 22 11.88 -21.17 31.70
C LYS A 22 10.85 -20.58 32.67
N ASN A 23 11.32 -20.36 33.91
CA ASN A 23 10.56 -19.61 34.90
C ASN A 23 10.26 -18.20 34.33
N ILE A 24 8.98 -17.94 34.00
CA ILE A 24 8.47 -16.65 33.62
C ILE A 24 8.22 -15.82 34.89
N ASN A 25 9.32 -15.45 35.57
CA ASN A 25 9.28 -14.56 36.72
C ASN A 25 10.37 -13.47 36.66
N ASN A 26 10.63 -12.94 35.45
CA ASN A 26 11.10 -11.58 35.25
C ASN A 26 10.17 -10.99 34.17
N ALA A 27 9.03 -10.45 34.57
CA ALA A 27 8.28 -9.54 33.74
C ALA A 27 9.19 -8.32 33.56
N GLU A 28 9.97 -8.29 32.47
CA GLU A 28 10.56 -7.04 31.98
C GLU A 28 9.42 -6.05 31.94
N LYS A 29 9.57 -4.95 32.68
CA LYS A 29 8.55 -3.92 32.78
C LYS A 29 8.26 -3.43 31.36
N GLU A 30 7.09 -3.77 30.82
CA GLU A 30 6.70 -3.40 29.45
C GLU A 30 6.88 -1.89 29.27
N LEU A 31 7.64 -1.49 28.27
CA LEU A 31 7.88 -0.09 27.97
C LEU A 31 6.65 0.52 27.29
N ILE A 32 5.93 1.36 28.02
CA ILE A 32 4.72 2.03 27.54
C ILE A 32 4.94 3.53 27.54
N PHE A 33 4.75 4.18 26.40
CA PHE A 33 4.76 5.62 26.25
C PHE A 33 3.33 6.15 26.38
N LYS A 34 3.07 6.83 27.49
CA LYS A 34 1.77 7.47 27.69
C LYS A 34 1.53 8.58 26.69
N THR A 35 0.26 8.77 26.31
CA THR A 35 -0.14 9.91 25.49
C THR A 35 0.24 11.21 26.18
N ARG A 36 0.90 12.11 25.44
CA ARG A 36 1.34 13.42 25.95
C ARG A 36 0.29 14.50 25.66
N PRO A 37 0.22 15.58 26.45
CA PRO A 37 -0.72 16.69 26.20
C PRO A 37 -0.60 17.26 24.78
N GLU A 38 0.63 17.39 24.25
CA GLU A 38 0.90 17.93 22.92
C GLU A 38 0.31 17.01 21.82
N TRP A 39 0.38 15.70 22.02
CA TRP A 39 -0.22 14.73 21.11
C TRP A 39 -1.74 14.78 21.16
N VAL A 40 -2.30 14.87 22.38
CA VAL A 40 -3.76 14.93 22.60
C VAL A 40 -4.37 16.19 21.98
N ASN A 41 -3.76 17.34 22.23
CA ASN A 41 -4.24 18.63 21.73
C ASN A 41 -4.25 18.72 20.20
N ASN A 42 -3.35 17.98 19.54
CA ASN A 42 -3.23 17.95 18.09
C ASN A 42 -3.93 16.76 17.45
N ALA A 43 -4.57 15.87 18.22
CA ALA A 43 -5.19 14.65 17.71
C ALA A 43 -6.56 14.90 17.04
N LEU A 44 -6.89 14.07 16.05
CA LEU A 44 -8.23 14.01 15.46
C LEU A 44 -9.26 13.32 16.37
N ALA A 45 -8.79 12.56 17.36
CA ALA A 45 -9.63 11.91 18.35
C ALA A 45 -8.90 11.79 19.69
N SER A 46 -9.57 12.21 20.77
CA SER A 46 -9.13 11.92 22.13
C SER A 46 -9.40 10.44 22.48
N LYS A 47 -8.89 9.98 23.62
CA LYS A 47 -9.14 8.60 24.13
C LYS A 47 -10.62 8.28 24.26
N SER A 48 -11.41 9.19 24.80
CA SER A 48 -12.87 9.02 24.96
C SER A 48 -13.58 8.99 23.61
N GLN A 49 -13.18 9.85 22.67
CA GLN A 49 -13.74 9.89 21.32
C GLN A 49 -13.40 8.61 20.55
N TYR A 50 -12.15 8.11 20.63
CA TYR A 50 -11.78 6.83 20.06
C TYR A 50 -12.66 5.70 20.62
N GLN A 51 -12.77 5.60 21.95
CA GLN A 51 -13.54 4.55 22.61
C GLN A 51 -15.01 4.57 22.16
N LYS A 52 -15.64 5.75 22.15
CA LYS A 52 -17.01 5.94 21.69
C LYS A 52 -17.18 5.53 20.24
N LYS A 53 -16.31 6.06 19.35
CA LYS A 53 -16.37 5.79 17.90
C LYS A 53 -16.08 4.32 17.60
N TYR A 54 -15.13 3.70 18.29
CA TYR A 54 -14.83 2.29 18.13
C TYR A 54 -16.04 1.42 18.57
N THR A 55 -16.60 1.69 19.76
CA THR A 55 -17.76 0.96 20.26
C THR A 55 -18.94 1.08 19.30
N ASP A 56 -19.23 2.28 18.79
CA ASP A 56 -20.27 2.53 17.82
C ASP A 56 -20.02 1.78 16.51
N SER A 57 -18.78 1.79 16.01
CA SER A 57 -18.39 1.08 14.78
C SER A 57 -18.57 -0.43 14.83
N ILE A 58 -18.56 -1.01 16.04
CA ILE A 58 -18.79 -2.45 16.24
C ILE A 58 -20.28 -2.74 16.49
N LYS A 59 -20.94 -1.99 17.39
CA LYS A 59 -22.33 -2.24 17.79
C LYS A 59 -23.33 -1.78 16.73
N ASN A 60 -23.11 -0.61 16.13
CA ASN A 60 -23.97 0.02 15.14
C ASN A 60 -23.31 0.02 13.74
N ASN A 61 -22.69 -1.10 13.36
CA ASN A 61 -21.78 -1.21 12.23
C ASN A 61 -22.36 -0.71 10.90
N ASN A 62 -23.63 -1.01 10.59
CA ASN A 62 -24.26 -0.54 9.35
C ASN A 62 -24.42 0.99 9.33
N GLU A 63 -24.94 1.60 10.38
CA GLU A 63 -25.11 3.05 10.45
C GLU A 63 -23.76 3.77 10.50
N PHE A 64 -22.77 3.17 11.17
CA PHE A 64 -21.41 3.68 11.17
C PHE A 64 -20.85 3.76 9.74
N TRP A 65 -20.87 2.66 8.98
CA TRP A 65 -20.34 2.64 7.63
C TRP A 65 -21.21 3.40 6.63
N LYS A 66 -22.52 3.51 6.86
CA LYS A 66 -23.40 4.41 6.11
C LYS A 66 -22.99 5.88 6.25
N LYS A 67 -22.57 6.30 7.44
CA LYS A 67 -22.05 7.63 7.69
C LYS A 67 -20.66 7.83 7.06
N GLU A 68 -19.74 6.90 7.33
CA GLU A 68 -18.36 7.00 6.86
C GLU A 68 -18.23 6.87 5.34
N GLY A 69 -19.13 6.17 4.66
CA GLY A 69 -19.15 6.09 3.21
C GLY A 69 -19.38 7.44 2.51
N LYS A 70 -19.94 8.43 3.23
CA LYS A 70 -20.15 9.79 2.70
C LYS A 70 -18.87 10.63 2.62
N ARG A 71 -17.73 10.09 3.07
CA ARG A 71 -16.43 10.76 3.04
C ARG A 71 -15.85 10.92 1.63
N ILE A 72 -16.32 10.13 0.68
CA ILE A 72 -15.97 10.20 -0.75
C ILE A 72 -17.18 10.64 -1.57
N SER A 73 -16.93 11.04 -2.83
CA SER A 73 -17.96 11.49 -3.76
C SER A 73 -18.55 10.32 -4.51
N TRP A 74 -19.86 10.25 -4.56
CA TRP A 74 -20.64 9.25 -5.29
C TRP A 74 -21.35 9.88 -6.47
N ILE A 75 -21.33 9.22 -7.64
CA ILE A 75 -22.15 9.59 -8.81
C ILE A 75 -23.60 9.24 -8.48
N LYS A 76 -23.85 7.98 -8.09
CA LYS A 76 -25.12 7.53 -7.55
C LYS A 76 -24.91 7.11 -6.10
N PRO A 77 -25.53 7.78 -5.12
CA PRO A 77 -25.43 7.41 -3.72
C PRO A 77 -25.95 6.00 -3.45
N TYR A 78 -25.23 5.26 -2.59
CA TYR A 78 -25.63 3.92 -2.13
C TYR A 78 -26.81 3.97 -1.14
N LYS A 79 -27.61 2.92 -1.14
CA LYS A 79 -28.65 2.62 -0.13
C LYS A 79 -28.28 1.35 0.65
N LYS A 80 -27.70 0.36 -0.01
CA LYS A 80 -27.23 -0.89 0.58
C LYS A 80 -25.83 -0.72 1.13
N ILE A 81 -25.62 -0.94 2.42
CA ILE A 81 -24.34 -0.72 3.08
C ILE A 81 -23.42 -1.91 2.87
N LYS A 82 -23.90 -3.12 3.23
CA LYS A 82 -23.16 -4.36 3.05
C LYS A 82 -24.06 -5.55 2.78
N ASN A 83 -23.50 -6.52 2.09
CA ASN A 83 -24.08 -7.83 1.84
C ASN A 83 -22.95 -8.85 1.99
N VAL A 84 -22.81 -9.38 3.21
CA VAL A 84 -21.69 -10.24 3.60
C VAL A 84 -22.21 -11.55 4.13
N LYS A 85 -21.63 -12.64 3.64
CA LYS A 85 -21.86 -14.01 4.10
C LYS A 85 -20.51 -14.70 4.27
N TYR A 86 -20.21 -15.15 5.46
CA TYR A 86 -19.11 -16.05 5.75
C TYR A 86 -19.64 -17.47 5.92
N SER A 87 -19.30 -18.36 5.02
CA SER A 87 -19.60 -19.78 5.13
C SER A 87 -18.42 -20.60 4.63
N LYS A 88 -18.40 -21.90 4.96
CA LYS A 88 -17.33 -22.81 4.51
C LYS A 88 -17.33 -23.05 3.00
N THR A 89 -18.46 -22.85 2.35
CA THR A 89 -18.68 -23.21 0.93
C THR A 89 -19.03 -22.03 0.06
N ASP A 90 -19.33 -20.86 0.65
CA ASP A 90 -19.76 -19.69 -0.11
C ASP A 90 -19.46 -18.42 0.70
N VAL A 91 -18.34 -17.80 0.37
CA VAL A 91 -17.92 -16.52 0.94
C VAL A 91 -18.34 -15.40 0.01
N LYS A 92 -19.18 -14.49 0.50
CA LYS A 92 -19.64 -13.33 -0.25
C LYS A 92 -19.34 -12.06 0.52
N ILE A 93 -18.67 -11.11 -0.11
CA ILE A 93 -18.34 -9.83 0.49
C ILE A 93 -18.66 -8.73 -0.51
N LYS A 94 -19.67 -7.91 -0.19
CA LYS A 94 -20.06 -6.74 -0.98
C LYS A 94 -20.34 -5.56 -0.06
N TRP A 95 -19.88 -4.38 -0.48
CA TRP A 95 -20.06 -3.12 0.22
C TRP A 95 -20.54 -2.03 -0.73
N TYR A 96 -21.59 -1.31 -0.34
CA TYR A 96 -22.18 -0.21 -1.12
C TYR A 96 -22.61 -0.63 -2.54
N GLU A 97 -23.06 -1.87 -2.70
CA GLU A 97 -23.20 -2.56 -4.01
C GLU A 97 -24.17 -1.90 -5.00
N ASP A 98 -24.99 -0.96 -4.58
CA ASP A 98 -25.90 -0.20 -5.43
C ASP A 98 -25.47 1.27 -5.67
N GLY A 99 -24.32 1.66 -5.14
CA GLY A 99 -23.69 2.95 -5.36
C GLY A 99 -22.75 2.94 -6.56
N THR A 100 -22.55 4.11 -7.17
CA THR A 100 -21.58 4.28 -8.26
C THR A 100 -20.65 5.46 -8.01
N LEU A 101 -19.41 5.34 -8.46
CA LEU A 101 -18.37 6.35 -8.28
C LEU A 101 -17.23 6.12 -9.27
N ASN A 102 -16.20 6.97 -9.22
CA ASN A 102 -14.92 6.72 -9.87
C ASN A 102 -13.76 7.01 -8.90
N ALA A 103 -12.79 6.10 -8.80
CA ALA A 103 -11.67 6.25 -7.88
C ALA A 103 -10.72 7.38 -8.26
N SER A 104 -10.42 7.54 -9.56
CA SER A 104 -9.59 8.64 -10.07
C SER A 104 -10.25 10.00 -9.81
N SER A 105 -11.53 10.12 -10.06
CA SER A 105 -12.29 11.35 -9.79
C SER A 105 -12.29 11.71 -8.30
N ASN A 106 -12.37 10.71 -7.42
CA ASN A 106 -12.24 10.91 -5.97
C ASN A 106 -10.85 11.35 -5.52
N CYS A 107 -9.81 10.98 -6.27
CA CYS A 107 -8.44 11.40 -6.00
C CYS A 107 -8.09 12.78 -6.57
N ILE A 108 -8.77 13.22 -7.64
CA ILE A 108 -8.38 14.39 -8.42
C ILE A 108 -9.51 15.40 -8.56
N ASP A 109 -10.55 15.07 -9.31
CA ASP A 109 -11.59 16.01 -9.79
C ASP A 109 -12.31 16.72 -8.65
N ARG A 110 -12.67 15.98 -7.59
CA ARG A 110 -13.33 16.54 -6.41
C ARG A 110 -12.55 17.64 -5.70
N HIS A 111 -11.26 17.75 -5.95
CA HIS A 111 -10.36 18.74 -5.35
C HIS A 111 -10.11 19.95 -6.25
N LEU A 112 -10.47 19.92 -7.54
CA LEU A 112 -10.11 20.97 -8.48
C LEU A 112 -10.76 22.30 -8.14
N LYS A 113 -11.99 22.30 -7.61
CA LYS A 113 -12.68 23.53 -7.23
C LYS A 113 -11.88 24.37 -6.23
N ASP A 114 -11.33 23.72 -5.18
CA ASP A 114 -10.75 24.41 -4.04
C ASP A 114 -9.24 24.25 -3.92
N LYS A 115 -8.64 23.30 -4.65
CA LYS A 115 -7.23 22.88 -4.51
C LYS A 115 -6.50 22.67 -5.83
N LYS A 116 -6.99 23.22 -6.95
CA LYS A 116 -6.39 22.99 -8.27
C LYS A 116 -4.89 23.28 -8.32
N ASP A 117 -4.45 24.35 -7.63
CA ASP A 117 -3.07 24.80 -7.62
C ASP A 117 -2.24 24.18 -6.46
N LYS A 118 -2.89 23.43 -5.56
CA LYS A 118 -2.19 22.69 -4.50
C LYS A 118 -1.37 21.57 -5.12
N THR A 119 -0.14 21.40 -4.64
CA THR A 119 0.68 20.25 -5.01
C THR A 119 0.02 18.96 -4.53
N ALA A 120 -0.28 18.06 -5.45
CA ALA A 120 -0.78 16.71 -5.19
C ALA A 120 0.39 15.75 -4.96
N ILE A 121 1.37 15.77 -5.85
CA ILE A 121 2.54 14.88 -5.81
C ILE A 121 3.82 15.70 -5.85
N ILE A 122 4.74 15.43 -4.94
CA ILE A 122 6.14 15.83 -5.04
C ILE A 122 6.93 14.59 -5.43
N TRP A 123 7.37 14.52 -6.67
CA TRP A 123 8.29 13.48 -7.09
C TRP A 123 9.72 13.87 -6.82
N VAL A 124 10.50 12.95 -6.28
CA VAL A 124 11.92 13.10 -5.99
C VAL A 124 12.64 11.92 -6.65
N GLY A 125 13.47 12.22 -7.63
CA GLY A 125 14.24 11.25 -8.39
C GLY A 125 15.38 10.62 -7.59
N ASP A 126 16.01 9.63 -8.18
CA ASP A 126 17.23 9.01 -7.65
C ASP A 126 18.36 10.05 -7.53
N ASP A 127 18.61 10.82 -8.60
CA ASP A 127 19.47 12.01 -8.51
C ASP A 127 18.78 13.09 -7.65
N PRO A 128 19.46 13.64 -6.63
CA PRO A 128 18.92 14.73 -5.80
C PRO A 128 18.47 15.99 -6.56
N LYS A 129 18.96 16.20 -7.77
CA LYS A 129 18.58 17.32 -8.64
C LYS A 129 17.25 17.07 -9.35
N ASP A 130 16.90 15.80 -9.58
CA ASP A 130 15.67 15.42 -10.25
C ASP A 130 14.50 15.57 -9.27
N THR A 131 13.63 16.52 -9.56
CA THR A 131 12.43 16.73 -8.74
C THR A 131 11.33 17.35 -9.58
N ARG A 132 10.09 16.99 -9.29
CA ARG A 132 8.92 17.55 -9.96
C ARG A 132 7.78 17.73 -8.96
N LYS A 133 7.17 18.91 -8.96
CA LYS A 133 5.92 19.17 -8.23
C LYS A 133 4.77 19.14 -9.24
N ILE A 134 3.74 18.36 -8.94
CA ILE A 134 2.56 18.19 -9.78
C ILE A 134 1.37 18.68 -8.98
N SER A 135 0.71 19.74 -9.45
CA SER A 135 -0.52 20.22 -8.82
C SER A 135 -1.71 19.31 -9.13
N TYR A 136 -2.82 19.45 -8.40
CA TYR A 136 -4.05 18.70 -8.71
C TYR A 136 -4.54 18.97 -10.14
N GLN A 137 -4.42 20.20 -10.65
CA GLN A 137 -4.78 20.52 -12.02
C GLN A 137 -3.84 19.87 -13.04
N GLN A 138 -2.53 19.89 -12.78
CA GLN A 138 -1.57 19.23 -13.65
C GLN A 138 -1.78 17.71 -13.65
N LEU A 139 -2.03 17.13 -12.48
CA LEU A 139 -2.33 15.70 -12.36
C LEU A 139 -3.60 15.33 -13.13
N HIS A 140 -4.66 16.15 -13.04
CA HIS A 140 -5.87 15.97 -13.84
C HIS A 140 -5.59 15.94 -15.33
N ASN A 141 -4.83 16.93 -15.82
CA ASN A 141 -4.51 17.04 -17.24
C ASN A 141 -3.70 15.84 -17.73
N GLU A 142 -2.69 15.42 -16.99
CA GLU A 142 -1.82 14.31 -17.35
C GLU A 142 -2.54 12.96 -17.27
N VAL A 143 -3.33 12.74 -16.23
CA VAL A 143 -4.17 11.54 -16.10
C VAL A 143 -5.22 11.47 -17.21
N SER A 144 -5.84 12.60 -17.58
CA SER A 144 -6.80 12.65 -18.68
C SER A 144 -6.17 12.34 -20.03
N LYS A 145 -4.97 12.88 -20.30
CA LYS A 145 -4.20 12.53 -21.51
C LYS A 145 -3.84 11.06 -21.56
N ALA A 146 -3.29 10.52 -20.46
CA ALA A 146 -2.97 9.09 -20.37
C ALA A 146 -4.22 8.22 -20.58
N ALA A 147 -5.34 8.58 -19.94
CA ALA A 147 -6.63 7.89 -20.09
C ALA A 147 -7.12 7.88 -21.54
N ASN A 148 -7.09 9.04 -22.22
CA ASN A 148 -7.45 9.14 -23.64
C ASN A 148 -6.49 8.38 -24.54
N GLY A 149 -5.19 8.39 -24.24
CA GLY A 149 -4.19 7.57 -24.92
C GLY A 149 -4.51 6.07 -24.79
N LEU A 150 -4.79 5.59 -23.58
CA LEU A 150 -5.19 4.20 -23.36
C LEU A 150 -6.49 3.83 -24.11
N LYS A 151 -7.50 4.72 -24.11
CA LYS A 151 -8.73 4.53 -24.87
C LYS A 151 -8.48 4.43 -26.39
N SER A 152 -7.53 5.20 -26.93
CA SER A 152 -7.19 5.14 -28.36
C SER A 152 -6.59 3.80 -28.78
N LEU A 153 -6.04 3.03 -27.85
CA LEU A 153 -5.59 1.65 -28.06
C LEU A 153 -6.71 0.61 -27.90
N GLY A 154 -7.94 1.05 -27.65
CA GLY A 154 -9.11 0.18 -27.45
C GLY A 154 -9.30 -0.31 -26.01
N ILE A 155 -8.51 0.17 -25.05
CA ILE A 155 -8.66 -0.18 -23.64
C ILE A 155 -9.94 0.43 -23.08
N LYS A 156 -10.74 -0.39 -22.40
CA LYS A 156 -12.06 -0.01 -21.87
C LYS A 156 -12.29 -0.61 -20.49
N LYS A 157 -13.42 -0.25 -19.91
CA LYS A 157 -13.88 -0.78 -18.61
C LYS A 157 -13.78 -2.30 -18.55
N GLY A 158 -13.14 -2.81 -17.49
CA GLY A 158 -12.96 -4.23 -17.25
C GLY A 158 -11.70 -4.85 -17.87
N ASP A 159 -11.03 -4.16 -18.80
CA ASP A 159 -9.74 -4.63 -19.34
C ASP A 159 -8.66 -4.54 -18.28
N ARG A 160 -7.70 -5.50 -18.32
CA ARG A 160 -6.56 -5.51 -17.40
C ARG A 160 -5.37 -4.86 -18.08
N VAL A 161 -4.70 -3.99 -17.34
CA VAL A 161 -3.48 -3.31 -17.76
C VAL A 161 -2.37 -3.61 -16.75
N THR A 162 -1.32 -4.26 -17.22
CA THR A 162 -0.12 -4.49 -16.41
C THR A 162 0.76 -3.24 -16.43
N ILE A 163 1.26 -2.82 -15.26
CA ILE A 163 2.17 -1.69 -15.14
C ILE A 163 3.46 -2.16 -14.46
N TYR A 164 4.58 -2.05 -15.15
CA TYR A 164 5.91 -2.43 -14.67
C TYR A 164 6.86 -1.24 -14.81
N LEU A 165 6.84 -0.37 -13.80
CA LEU A 165 7.59 0.88 -13.75
C LEU A 165 8.31 1.02 -12.39
N THR A 166 9.40 1.78 -12.37
CA THR A 166 9.95 2.33 -11.13
C THR A 166 9.08 3.48 -10.60
N MET A 167 9.45 4.08 -9.47
CA MET A 167 8.68 5.12 -8.78
C MET A 167 8.76 6.49 -9.50
N ILE A 168 8.44 6.52 -10.79
CA ILE A 168 8.34 7.74 -11.60
C ILE A 168 6.90 8.28 -11.65
N PRO A 169 6.68 9.56 -11.99
CA PRO A 169 5.34 10.15 -12.03
C PRO A 169 4.36 9.39 -12.91
N GLU A 170 4.82 8.84 -14.02
CA GLU A 170 4.02 8.09 -14.97
C GLU A 170 3.39 6.83 -14.36
N LEU A 171 4.01 6.25 -13.31
CA LEU A 171 3.42 5.15 -12.56
C LEU A 171 2.11 5.58 -11.88
N ALA A 172 2.11 6.71 -11.17
CA ALA A 172 0.90 7.23 -10.54
C ALA A 172 -0.13 7.71 -11.58
N ILE A 173 0.34 8.36 -12.64
CA ILE A 173 -0.52 8.87 -13.73
C ILE A 173 -1.25 7.73 -14.44
N THR A 174 -0.54 6.68 -14.83
CA THR A 174 -1.13 5.55 -15.56
C THR A 174 -2.02 4.68 -14.66
N MET A 175 -1.68 4.53 -13.38
CA MET A 175 -2.55 3.90 -12.38
C MET A 175 -3.89 4.63 -12.26
N LEU A 176 -3.87 5.95 -12.13
CA LEU A 176 -5.07 6.78 -12.03
C LEU A 176 -5.82 6.88 -13.37
N ALA A 177 -5.12 6.81 -14.50
CA ALA A 177 -5.72 6.75 -15.83
C ALA A 177 -6.51 5.45 -16.05
N CYS A 178 -5.96 4.30 -15.65
CA CYS A 178 -6.69 3.04 -15.65
C CYS A 178 -7.97 3.13 -14.80
N ALA A 179 -7.85 3.63 -13.56
CA ALA A 179 -9.00 3.82 -12.69
C ALA A 179 -10.03 4.79 -13.28
N ARG A 180 -9.59 5.81 -14.04
CA ARG A 180 -10.46 6.80 -14.67
C ARG A 180 -11.36 6.20 -15.74
N ILE A 181 -10.83 5.29 -16.56
CA ILE A 181 -11.57 4.63 -17.65
C ILE A 181 -12.18 3.28 -17.24
N GLY A 182 -12.09 2.92 -15.97
CA GLY A 182 -12.61 1.64 -15.45
C GLY A 182 -11.80 0.42 -15.84
N ALA A 183 -10.56 0.59 -16.33
CA ALA A 183 -9.62 -0.51 -16.53
C ALA A 183 -9.02 -0.96 -15.19
N ILE A 184 -8.76 -2.27 -15.09
CA ILE A 184 -8.22 -2.89 -13.88
C ILE A 184 -6.70 -2.88 -13.96
N HIS A 185 -6.02 -2.13 -13.12
CA HIS A 185 -4.57 -2.14 -13.12
C HIS A 185 -3.98 -3.30 -12.30
N SER A 186 -2.86 -3.85 -12.80
CA SER A 186 -2.04 -4.83 -12.10
C SER A 186 -0.60 -4.32 -12.09
N ILE A 187 -0.19 -3.74 -10.96
CA ILE A 187 1.13 -3.12 -10.83
C ILE A 187 2.13 -4.13 -10.32
N ILE A 188 3.29 -4.18 -10.97
CA ILE A 188 4.39 -5.09 -10.67
C ILE A 188 5.58 -4.27 -10.21
N PHE A 189 6.19 -4.66 -9.09
CA PHE A 189 7.38 -4.02 -8.55
C PHE A 189 8.55 -4.06 -9.57
N GLY A 190 9.17 -2.91 -9.80
CA GLY A 190 10.23 -2.73 -10.82
C GLY A 190 11.51 -3.56 -10.64
N GLY A 191 11.61 -4.31 -9.53
CA GLY A 191 12.71 -5.25 -9.28
C GLY A 191 12.39 -6.72 -9.55
N PHE A 192 11.22 -7.05 -10.12
CA PHE A 192 10.86 -8.44 -10.42
C PHE A 192 11.46 -8.94 -11.73
N SER A 193 11.68 -10.27 -11.80
CA SER A 193 12.20 -10.98 -12.98
C SER A 193 11.15 -11.14 -14.07
N ALA A 194 11.60 -11.42 -15.30
CA ALA A 194 10.77 -11.70 -16.45
C ALA A 194 9.74 -12.83 -16.20
N ASP A 195 10.13 -13.90 -15.50
CA ASP A 195 9.22 -14.98 -15.12
C ASP A 195 8.12 -14.52 -14.17
N SER A 196 8.45 -13.66 -13.23
CA SER A 196 7.47 -13.04 -12.33
C SER A 196 6.47 -12.16 -13.07
N ILE A 197 6.91 -11.46 -14.09
CA ILE A 197 6.07 -10.58 -14.92
C ILE A 197 5.16 -11.42 -15.80
N SER A 198 5.70 -12.36 -16.56
CA SER A 198 4.93 -13.22 -17.46
C SER A 198 3.86 -14.04 -16.72
N GLY A 199 4.20 -14.58 -15.56
CA GLY A 199 3.24 -15.30 -14.73
C GLY A 199 2.03 -14.47 -14.31
N ARG A 200 2.22 -13.17 -13.99
CA ARG A 200 1.15 -12.25 -13.62
C ARG A 200 0.32 -11.78 -14.80
N ILE A 201 0.96 -11.48 -15.92
CA ILE A 201 0.29 -11.12 -17.18
C ILE A 201 -0.65 -12.24 -17.61
N ASN A 202 -0.16 -13.47 -17.63
CA ASN A 202 -0.95 -14.62 -18.07
C ASN A 202 -2.07 -14.96 -17.08
N ASP A 203 -1.84 -14.84 -15.76
CA ASP A 203 -2.88 -15.12 -14.76
C ASP A 203 -4.03 -14.11 -14.80
N CYS A 204 -3.76 -12.83 -15.02
CA CYS A 204 -4.82 -11.83 -15.17
C CYS A 204 -5.26 -11.59 -16.62
N GLU A 205 -4.69 -12.32 -17.57
CA GLU A 205 -5.01 -12.19 -19.01
C GLU A 205 -4.87 -10.73 -19.49
N SER A 206 -3.81 -10.06 -19.09
CA SER A 206 -3.56 -8.67 -19.50
C SER A 206 -3.07 -8.64 -20.96
N GLU A 207 -3.74 -7.83 -21.78
CA GLU A 207 -3.38 -7.62 -23.19
C GLU A 207 -2.48 -6.40 -23.41
N PHE A 208 -2.26 -5.62 -22.36
CA PHE A 208 -1.54 -4.35 -22.39
C PHE A 208 -0.51 -4.30 -21.26
N ILE A 209 0.68 -3.81 -21.55
CA ILE A 209 1.70 -3.54 -20.56
C ILE A 209 2.26 -2.13 -20.72
N ILE A 210 2.49 -1.46 -19.61
CA ILE A 210 3.18 -0.17 -19.53
C ILE A 210 4.51 -0.39 -18.82
N THR A 211 5.61 -0.02 -19.45
CA THR A 211 6.96 -0.12 -18.91
C THR A 211 7.77 1.16 -19.24
N ALA A 212 9.06 1.18 -18.92
CA ALA A 212 9.97 2.22 -19.33
C ALA A 212 11.15 1.64 -20.12
N ASP A 213 11.90 2.50 -20.82
CA ASP A 213 13.17 2.12 -21.41
C ASP A 213 14.06 1.48 -20.34
N GLU A 214 14.32 2.20 -19.27
CA GLU A 214 15.04 1.76 -18.09
C GLU A 214 14.44 2.37 -16.82
N GLY A 215 14.80 1.85 -15.66
CA GLY A 215 14.61 2.50 -14.37
C GLY A 215 15.92 2.98 -13.80
N VAL A 216 15.88 3.89 -12.83
CA VAL A 216 17.08 4.36 -12.12
C VAL A 216 16.90 4.11 -10.62
N ARG A 217 17.91 3.53 -9.98
CA ARG A 217 17.85 3.23 -8.55
C ARG A 217 19.25 3.12 -7.93
N GLY A 218 19.57 4.01 -6.99
CA GLY A 218 20.86 4.02 -6.29
C GLY A 218 22.05 4.27 -7.24
N GLY A 219 21.88 5.15 -8.23
CA GLY A 219 22.88 5.47 -9.24
C GLY A 219 23.08 4.40 -10.31
N LYS A 220 22.20 3.36 -10.35
CA LYS A 220 22.27 2.27 -11.33
C LYS A 220 21.03 2.25 -12.19
N THR A 221 21.19 1.85 -13.45
CA THR A 221 20.08 1.59 -14.37
C THR A 221 19.52 0.18 -14.18
N ILE A 222 18.23 0.03 -14.39
CA ILE A 222 17.52 -1.25 -14.42
C ILE A 222 16.92 -1.39 -15.82
N PRO A 223 17.23 -2.44 -16.58
CA PRO A 223 16.82 -2.57 -17.98
C PRO A 223 15.36 -3.05 -18.08
N LEU A 224 14.38 -2.18 -17.73
CA LEU A 224 12.97 -2.55 -17.62
C LEU A 224 12.40 -3.06 -18.94
N LYS A 225 12.74 -2.41 -20.07
CA LYS A 225 12.27 -2.84 -21.40
C LYS A 225 12.82 -4.21 -21.81
N GLU A 226 14.08 -4.48 -21.54
CA GLU A 226 14.73 -5.76 -21.83
C GLU A 226 14.07 -6.89 -21.01
N ILE A 227 13.89 -6.68 -19.70
CA ILE A 227 13.18 -7.62 -18.82
C ILE A 227 11.73 -7.85 -19.28
N THR A 228 11.06 -6.76 -19.72
CA THR A 228 9.70 -6.85 -20.28
C THR A 228 9.69 -7.68 -21.57
N ASP A 229 10.63 -7.44 -22.49
CA ASP A 229 10.71 -8.19 -23.74
C ASP A 229 10.91 -9.68 -23.50
N GLU A 230 11.79 -10.05 -22.57
CA GLU A 230 11.97 -11.44 -22.15
C GLU A 230 10.66 -12.04 -21.58
N ALA A 231 9.94 -11.30 -20.74
CA ALA A 231 8.65 -11.75 -20.21
C ALA A 231 7.61 -11.97 -21.31
N LEU A 232 7.56 -11.08 -22.30
CA LEU A 232 6.59 -11.10 -23.38
C LEU A 232 6.79 -12.26 -24.37
N LEU A 233 7.96 -12.90 -24.41
CA LEU A 233 8.15 -14.18 -25.13
C LEU A 233 7.19 -15.28 -24.63
N LYS A 234 6.73 -15.17 -23.39
CA LYS A 234 5.78 -16.13 -22.75
C LYS A 234 4.35 -15.58 -22.67
N CYS A 235 4.07 -14.41 -23.25
CA CYS A 235 2.78 -13.73 -23.16
C CYS A 235 2.21 -13.40 -24.56
N PRO A 236 1.77 -14.41 -25.32
CA PRO A 236 1.34 -14.21 -26.73
C PRO A 236 0.10 -13.33 -26.88
N ASN A 237 -0.67 -13.13 -25.81
CA ASN A 237 -1.91 -12.34 -25.83
C ASN A 237 -1.67 -10.83 -25.67
N VAL A 238 -0.44 -10.39 -25.34
CA VAL A 238 -0.12 -8.98 -25.20
C VAL A 238 -0.10 -8.30 -26.57
N LYS A 239 -0.99 -7.35 -26.75
CA LYS A 239 -1.17 -6.61 -28.02
C LYS A 239 -0.28 -5.38 -28.14
N LYS A 240 -0.10 -4.66 -27.01
CA LYS A 240 0.69 -3.40 -26.98
C LYS A 240 1.56 -3.32 -25.73
N CYS A 241 2.77 -2.79 -25.95
CA CYS A 241 3.73 -2.43 -24.91
C CYS A 241 3.96 -0.91 -24.99
N ILE A 242 3.51 -0.19 -23.98
CA ILE A 242 3.67 1.26 -23.88
C ILE A 242 4.96 1.54 -23.11
N VAL A 243 5.87 2.31 -23.70
CA VAL A 243 7.21 2.53 -23.15
C VAL A 243 7.40 4.00 -22.75
N VAL A 244 7.63 4.26 -21.48
CA VAL A 244 8.00 5.57 -20.95
C VAL A 244 9.49 5.81 -21.18
N LYS A 245 9.86 6.98 -21.66
CA LYS A 245 11.25 7.40 -21.82
C LYS A 245 11.77 7.98 -20.51
N ARG A 246 12.51 7.18 -19.70
CA ARG A 246 13.11 7.61 -18.43
C ARG A 246 14.57 8.03 -18.58
N THR A 247 15.38 7.25 -19.29
CA THR A 247 16.81 7.52 -19.50
C THR A 247 17.09 8.03 -20.91
N GLY A 248 16.31 7.61 -21.89
CA GLY A 248 16.52 7.92 -23.29
C GLY A 248 17.61 7.07 -23.96
N ASN A 249 18.09 6.03 -23.28
CA ASN A 249 19.04 5.09 -23.85
C ASN A 249 18.40 4.26 -24.95
N SER A 250 19.25 3.71 -25.83
CA SER A 250 18.81 2.81 -26.90
C SER A 250 18.26 1.51 -26.32
N ILE A 251 17.12 1.08 -26.84
CA ILE A 251 16.42 -0.16 -26.44
C ILE A 251 16.02 -0.96 -27.67
N ASN A 252 15.77 -2.26 -27.51
CA ASN A 252 15.13 -3.06 -28.53
C ASN A 252 13.69 -2.58 -28.76
N TRP A 253 13.25 -2.58 -30.03
CA TRP A 253 11.96 -2.07 -30.43
C TRP A 253 11.24 -3.03 -31.37
N VAL A 254 9.97 -3.35 -31.05
CA VAL A 254 9.10 -4.17 -31.90
C VAL A 254 8.01 -3.30 -32.47
N ASN A 255 8.12 -2.89 -33.74
CA ASN A 255 7.32 -1.84 -34.37
C ASN A 255 5.79 -2.00 -34.26
N GLU A 256 5.26 -3.21 -34.35
CA GLU A 256 3.79 -3.42 -34.29
C GLU A 256 3.26 -3.49 -32.85
N ARG A 257 4.14 -3.76 -31.88
CA ARG A 257 3.77 -3.94 -30.48
C ARG A 257 4.06 -2.72 -29.64
N ASP A 258 5.22 -2.12 -29.81
CA ASP A 258 5.76 -1.09 -28.93
C ASP A 258 5.31 0.30 -29.37
N ILE A 259 4.99 1.14 -28.40
CA ILE A 259 4.61 2.53 -28.62
C ILE A 259 5.21 3.41 -27.53
N TRP A 260 5.79 4.54 -27.90
CA TRP A 260 6.27 5.51 -26.92
C TRP A 260 5.09 6.15 -26.19
N TYR A 261 5.20 6.26 -24.87
CA TYR A 261 4.18 6.92 -24.05
C TYR A 261 3.93 8.37 -24.49
N ASP A 262 5.01 9.10 -24.79
CA ASP A 262 4.91 10.49 -25.24
C ASP A 262 4.16 10.63 -26.56
N ASP A 263 4.36 9.71 -27.50
CA ASP A 263 3.62 9.69 -28.78
C ASP A 263 2.14 9.35 -28.56
N LEU A 264 1.87 8.43 -27.64
CA LEU A 264 0.50 8.03 -27.29
C LEU A 264 -0.32 9.19 -26.73
N ILE A 265 0.30 10.08 -25.95
CA ILE A 265 -0.39 11.19 -25.28
C ILE A 265 -0.26 12.54 -26.00
N LYS A 266 0.49 12.60 -27.11
CA LYS A 266 0.86 13.87 -27.79
C LYS A 266 -0.34 14.65 -28.31
N ASN A 267 -1.26 13.99 -28.99
CA ASN A 267 -2.36 14.61 -29.72
C ASN A 267 -3.75 14.28 -29.14
N VAL A 268 -3.82 13.96 -27.84
CA VAL A 268 -5.08 13.65 -27.18
C VAL A 268 -5.53 14.80 -26.26
N SER A 269 -6.83 14.86 -25.99
CA SER A 269 -7.40 15.84 -25.07
C SER A 269 -6.87 15.68 -23.66
N ASN A 270 -6.68 16.79 -22.95
CA ASN A 270 -6.41 16.83 -21.51
C ASN A 270 -7.69 16.79 -20.65
N GLN A 271 -8.84 16.49 -21.28
CA GLN A 271 -10.12 16.25 -20.64
C GLN A 271 -10.57 14.82 -20.98
N CYS A 272 -10.94 14.07 -19.95
CA CYS A 272 -11.45 12.70 -20.07
C CYS A 272 -12.47 12.50 -18.97
N ASP A 273 -13.73 12.34 -19.28
CA ASP A 273 -14.77 12.08 -18.29
C ASP A 273 -14.50 10.76 -17.59
N PRO A 274 -14.64 10.72 -16.25
CA PRO A 274 -14.44 9.49 -15.50
C PRO A 274 -15.57 8.49 -15.76
N GLU A 275 -15.21 7.24 -16.02
CA GLU A 275 -16.16 6.14 -16.18
C GLU A 275 -16.99 5.93 -14.92
N GLU A 276 -18.30 5.76 -15.06
CA GLU A 276 -19.17 5.41 -13.93
C GLU A 276 -18.96 3.94 -13.53
N MET A 277 -18.37 3.74 -12.36
CA MET A 277 -18.07 2.41 -11.81
C MET A 277 -19.06 2.05 -10.72
N ASN A 278 -19.56 0.81 -10.71
CA ASN A 278 -20.24 0.27 -9.54
C ASN A 278 -19.23 0.16 -8.38
N ALA A 279 -19.70 0.31 -7.14
CA ALA A 279 -18.84 0.17 -5.96
C ALA A 279 -18.12 -1.17 -5.88
N GLU A 280 -18.70 -2.22 -6.43
CA GLU A 280 -18.12 -3.57 -6.49
C GLU A 280 -17.41 -3.90 -7.81
N ASP A 281 -17.33 -2.96 -8.75
CA ASP A 281 -16.48 -3.14 -9.93
C ASP A 281 -15.00 -3.21 -9.49
N PRO A 282 -14.21 -4.14 -10.07
CA PRO A 282 -12.80 -4.27 -9.79
C PRO A 282 -12.01 -2.98 -10.03
N LEU A 283 -11.12 -2.65 -9.10
CA LEU A 283 -10.20 -1.51 -9.22
C LEU A 283 -8.80 -1.99 -9.59
N PHE A 284 -8.30 -2.98 -8.88
CA PHE A 284 -6.97 -3.54 -9.14
C PHE A 284 -6.84 -5.00 -8.71
N ILE A 285 -5.85 -5.65 -9.32
CA ILE A 285 -5.35 -6.97 -8.94
C ILE A 285 -3.91 -6.80 -8.48
N LEU A 286 -3.61 -7.20 -7.25
CA LEU A 286 -2.25 -7.15 -6.73
C LEU A 286 -1.79 -8.54 -6.29
N TYR A 287 -0.68 -8.98 -6.85
CA TYR A 287 -0.16 -10.32 -6.62
C TYR A 287 0.70 -10.40 -5.37
N THR A 288 0.39 -11.37 -4.51
CA THR A 288 1.19 -11.73 -3.33
C THR A 288 1.80 -13.12 -3.48
N SER A 289 2.87 -13.40 -2.72
CA SER A 289 3.42 -14.75 -2.63
C SER A 289 2.37 -15.69 -2.05
N GLY A 290 1.98 -16.72 -2.80
CA GLY A 290 1.07 -17.76 -2.31
C GLY A 290 1.83 -18.82 -1.49
N SER A 291 1.17 -19.38 -0.48
CA SER A 291 1.69 -20.53 0.31
C SER A 291 2.01 -21.77 -0.54
N THR A 292 1.45 -21.86 -1.75
CA THR A 292 1.64 -22.95 -2.71
C THR A 292 2.70 -22.67 -3.79
N GLY A 293 3.44 -21.55 -3.67
CA GLY A 293 4.43 -21.12 -4.67
C GLY A 293 3.81 -20.38 -5.89
N LYS A 294 2.53 -20.58 -6.21
CA LYS A 294 1.84 -19.81 -7.26
C LYS A 294 1.37 -18.47 -6.70
N PRO A 295 1.67 -17.31 -7.34
CA PRO A 295 1.18 -16.01 -6.91
C PRO A 295 -0.34 -15.99 -6.80
N LYS A 296 -0.85 -15.21 -5.84
CA LYS A 296 -2.27 -15.02 -5.57
C LYS A 296 -2.66 -13.61 -5.97
N GLY A 297 -3.54 -13.47 -6.94
CA GLY A 297 -4.09 -12.19 -7.39
C GLY A 297 -5.17 -11.70 -6.41
N VAL A 298 -4.81 -10.80 -5.51
CA VAL A 298 -5.75 -10.18 -4.57
C VAL A 298 -6.57 -9.15 -5.31
N LEU A 299 -7.90 -9.33 -5.34
CA LEU A 299 -8.83 -8.41 -6.01
C LEU A 299 -9.44 -7.43 -5.03
N HIS A 300 -9.28 -6.14 -5.29
CA HIS A 300 -9.99 -5.06 -4.61
C HIS A 300 -10.97 -4.36 -5.53
N THR A 301 -12.12 -3.97 -4.98
CA THR A 301 -13.19 -3.24 -5.67
C THR A 301 -13.19 -1.76 -5.31
N THR A 302 -13.89 -0.95 -6.10
CA THR A 302 -13.73 0.50 -6.11
C THR A 302 -14.26 1.20 -4.85
N GLY A 303 -15.52 0.98 -4.46
CA GLY A 303 -16.18 1.82 -3.46
C GLY A 303 -15.68 1.62 -2.04
N GLY A 304 -15.78 0.39 -1.54
CA GLY A 304 -15.38 0.06 -0.16
C GLY A 304 -13.91 0.33 0.11
N TYR A 305 -13.03 0.02 -0.86
CA TYR A 305 -11.61 0.28 -0.76
C TYR A 305 -11.31 1.79 -0.61
N MET A 306 -11.93 2.64 -1.44
CA MET A 306 -11.73 4.09 -1.39
C MET A 306 -12.19 4.69 -0.07
N VAL A 307 -13.35 4.24 0.46
CA VAL A 307 -13.83 4.66 1.79
C VAL A 307 -12.82 4.30 2.86
N TYR A 308 -12.33 3.06 2.86
CA TYR A 308 -11.45 2.56 3.91
C TYR A 308 -10.04 3.16 3.84
N ALA A 309 -9.43 3.22 2.66
CA ALA A 309 -8.11 3.80 2.47
C ALA A 309 -8.07 5.29 2.86
N SER A 310 -9.07 6.08 2.46
CA SER A 310 -9.16 7.49 2.84
C SER A 310 -9.36 7.68 4.34
N MET A 311 -10.17 6.82 4.98
CA MET A 311 -10.45 6.90 6.41
C MET A 311 -9.23 6.54 7.25
N THR A 312 -8.57 5.44 6.94
CA THR A 312 -7.38 4.99 7.67
C THR A 312 -6.21 5.97 7.50
N HIS A 313 -5.99 6.47 6.29
CA HIS A 313 -4.99 7.53 6.07
C HIS A 313 -5.25 8.74 6.94
N GLN A 314 -6.47 9.25 7.01
CA GLN A 314 -6.78 10.44 7.78
C GLN A 314 -6.57 10.23 9.30
N TYR A 315 -7.17 9.17 9.87
CA TYR A 315 -7.20 8.99 11.32
C TYR A 315 -5.90 8.42 11.90
N ILE A 316 -5.28 7.44 11.23
CA ILE A 316 -4.07 6.79 11.75
C ILE A 316 -2.87 7.72 11.67
N PHE A 317 -2.72 8.40 10.54
CA PHE A 317 -1.63 9.37 10.38
C PHE A 317 -1.96 10.76 10.94
N ASN A 318 -3.11 10.91 11.60
CA ASN A 318 -3.56 12.20 12.14
C ASN A 318 -3.44 13.34 11.11
N TYR A 319 -3.71 12.99 9.83
CA TYR A 319 -3.49 13.87 8.69
C TYR A 319 -4.38 15.11 8.73
N LYS A 320 -3.80 16.26 8.47
CA LYS A 320 -4.46 17.56 8.35
C LYS A 320 -4.16 18.22 7.00
N PRO A 321 -5.05 19.08 6.46
CA PRO A 321 -4.96 19.56 5.08
C PRO A 321 -3.66 20.26 4.65
N LYS A 322 -2.85 20.77 5.62
CA LYS A 322 -1.57 21.41 5.36
C LYS A 322 -0.36 20.49 5.49
N ASP A 323 -0.57 19.26 5.96
CA ASP A 323 0.53 18.33 6.17
C ASP A 323 1.06 17.78 4.84
N ILE A 324 2.39 17.67 4.74
CA ILE A 324 3.09 16.96 3.69
C ILE A 324 3.35 15.54 4.20
N TYR A 325 2.82 14.58 3.48
CA TYR A 325 2.86 13.17 3.81
C TYR A 325 3.87 12.43 2.93
N TRP A 326 4.69 11.58 3.52
CA TRP A 326 5.63 10.75 2.81
C TRP A 326 5.59 9.31 3.30
N CYS A 327 5.21 8.40 2.41
CA CYS A 327 5.38 6.97 2.54
C CYS A 327 6.51 6.52 1.61
N THR A 328 7.50 5.81 2.16
CA THR A 328 8.67 5.35 1.40
C THR A 328 8.49 4.02 0.70
N ALA A 329 7.29 3.45 0.74
CA ALA A 329 6.98 2.21 0.04
C ALA A 329 7.02 2.39 -1.48
N ASP A 330 7.02 1.28 -2.19
CA ASP A 330 6.85 1.24 -3.64
C ASP A 330 5.37 1.00 -3.98
N ILE A 331 4.89 1.62 -5.08
CA ILE A 331 3.50 1.43 -5.55
C ILE A 331 3.27 0.00 -6.05
N GLY A 332 4.29 -0.75 -6.40
CA GLY A 332 4.19 -2.19 -6.68
C GLY A 332 3.72 -3.06 -5.49
N TRP A 333 3.59 -2.47 -4.30
CA TRP A 333 3.03 -3.09 -3.11
C TRP A 333 1.72 -2.40 -2.69
N VAL A 334 0.89 -3.10 -1.91
CA VAL A 334 -0.40 -2.53 -1.44
C VAL A 334 -0.19 -1.26 -0.61
N THR A 335 0.92 -1.13 0.08
CA THR A 335 1.24 0.07 0.86
C THR A 335 1.34 1.30 -0.04
N GLY A 336 1.93 1.17 -1.22
CA GLY A 336 1.97 2.26 -2.20
C GLY A 336 0.59 2.58 -2.77
N HIS A 337 -0.22 1.56 -3.09
CA HIS A 337 -1.59 1.77 -3.54
C HIS A 337 -2.41 2.56 -2.53
N SER A 338 -2.47 2.08 -1.29
CA SER A 338 -3.34 2.64 -0.26
C SER A 338 -2.81 3.93 0.36
N TYR A 339 -1.47 4.06 0.51
CA TYR A 339 -0.87 5.14 1.30
C TYR A 339 0.21 5.96 0.58
N ILE A 340 0.33 5.84 -0.75
CA ILE A 340 0.98 6.86 -1.58
C ILE A 340 -0.06 7.52 -2.47
N ILE A 341 -0.96 6.74 -3.07
CA ILE A 341 -1.90 7.22 -4.09
C ILE A 341 -3.32 7.37 -3.54
N TYR A 342 -4.08 6.29 -3.35
CA TYR A 342 -5.53 6.37 -3.14
C TYR A 342 -5.92 7.07 -1.84
N GLY A 343 -5.37 6.69 -0.71
CA GLY A 343 -5.71 7.28 0.59
C GLY A 343 -5.33 8.76 0.70
N PRO A 344 -4.06 9.13 0.44
CA PRO A 344 -3.63 10.53 0.48
C PRO A 344 -4.37 11.42 -0.52
N LEU A 345 -4.46 11.03 -1.79
CA LEU A 345 -5.10 11.85 -2.82
C LEU A 345 -6.61 11.98 -2.61
N ALA A 346 -7.31 10.93 -2.14
CA ALA A 346 -8.73 11.03 -1.77
C ALA A 346 -8.97 12.07 -0.65
N ASN A 347 -7.99 12.30 0.22
CA ASN A 347 -8.03 13.33 1.25
C ASN A 347 -7.51 14.71 0.79
N GLY A 348 -7.15 14.85 -0.48
CA GLY A 348 -6.60 16.10 -1.03
C GLY A 348 -5.23 16.44 -0.43
N ALA A 349 -4.42 15.43 -0.10
CA ALA A 349 -3.11 15.59 0.49
C ALA A 349 -2.03 15.94 -0.55
N THR A 350 -0.90 16.44 -0.06
CA THR A 350 0.37 16.44 -0.78
C THR A 350 1.15 15.20 -0.36
N THR A 351 1.41 14.29 -1.30
CA THR A 351 2.17 13.06 -1.09
C THR A 351 3.52 13.12 -1.80
N ILE A 352 4.55 12.50 -1.20
CA ILE A 352 5.87 12.39 -1.84
C ILE A 352 6.01 11.00 -2.47
N MET A 353 6.48 10.98 -3.72
CA MET A 353 6.96 9.80 -4.43
C MET A 353 8.47 9.87 -4.56
N PHE A 354 9.17 8.83 -4.14
CA PHE A 354 10.63 8.77 -4.16
C PHE A 354 11.10 7.58 -5.00
N GLU A 355 11.85 7.86 -6.07
CA GLU A 355 12.38 6.83 -6.98
C GLU A 355 13.63 6.15 -6.42
N GLY A 356 14.41 6.84 -5.60
CA GLY A 356 15.73 6.40 -5.15
C GLY A 356 15.73 5.40 -3.99
N ILE A 357 16.92 5.26 -3.39
CA ILE A 357 17.13 4.48 -2.15
C ILE A 357 17.61 5.39 -1.01
N PRO A 358 17.44 4.97 0.26
CA PRO A 358 17.75 5.84 1.41
C PRO A 358 19.24 6.20 1.56
N THR A 359 20.13 5.42 0.92
CA THR A 359 21.57 5.51 1.07
C THR A 359 22.29 6.11 -0.14
N TYR A 360 21.54 6.63 -1.12
CA TYR A 360 22.13 7.25 -2.32
C TYR A 360 21.67 8.71 -2.48
N PRO A 361 22.58 9.65 -2.76
CA PRO A 361 24.04 9.49 -2.90
C PRO A 361 24.78 9.24 -1.57
N ASP A 362 24.15 9.46 -0.44
CA ASP A 362 24.66 9.20 0.90
C ASP A 362 23.55 8.89 1.91
N ASN A 363 23.92 8.43 3.11
CA ASN A 363 22.99 7.95 4.15
C ASN A 363 22.14 9.06 4.81
N SER A 364 22.32 10.32 4.44
CA SER A 364 21.48 11.44 4.88
C SER A 364 20.32 11.75 3.92
N ARG A 365 20.21 11.03 2.79
CA ARG A 365 19.27 11.30 1.70
C ARG A 365 17.83 11.50 2.15
N TRP A 366 17.29 10.61 2.96
CA TRP A 366 15.91 10.73 3.45
C TRP A 366 15.72 11.92 4.38
N TRP A 367 16.68 12.18 5.23
CA TRP A 367 16.63 13.29 6.18
C TRP A 367 16.70 14.64 5.48
N GLN A 368 17.48 14.75 4.41
CA GLN A 368 17.51 15.91 3.55
C GLN A 368 16.18 16.14 2.82
N ILE A 369 15.52 15.08 2.34
CA ILE A 369 14.18 15.18 1.73
C ILE A 369 13.15 15.69 2.75
N ILE A 370 13.18 15.15 3.98
CA ILE A 370 12.31 15.62 5.07
C ILE A 370 12.47 17.11 5.31
N ASP A 371 13.71 17.58 5.42
CA ASP A 371 13.99 19.02 5.64
C ASP A 371 13.61 19.87 4.44
N LYS A 372 14.01 19.45 3.24
CA LYS A 372 13.77 20.20 1.98
C LYS A 372 12.29 20.44 1.74
N TYR A 373 11.48 19.41 1.91
CA TYR A 373 10.05 19.46 1.61
C TYR A 373 9.17 19.67 2.84
N LYS A 374 9.77 19.87 4.03
CA LYS A 374 9.03 20.06 5.29
C LYS A 374 8.01 18.96 5.57
N VAL A 375 8.45 17.71 5.43
CA VAL A 375 7.60 16.54 5.67
C VAL A 375 7.08 16.53 7.10
N ASN A 376 5.79 16.33 7.27
CA ASN A 376 5.12 16.29 8.57
C ASN A 376 4.86 14.85 9.05
N ILE A 377 4.57 13.94 8.12
CA ILE A 377 4.24 12.55 8.40
C ILE A 377 5.18 11.66 7.60
N PHE A 378 5.92 10.81 8.28
CA PHE A 378 6.91 9.93 7.66
C PHE A 378 6.62 8.47 7.99
N TYR A 379 6.34 7.66 6.96
CA TYR A 379 5.88 6.27 7.06
C TYR A 379 6.80 5.35 6.28
N THR A 380 7.44 4.38 6.97
CA THR A 380 8.49 3.54 6.37
C THR A 380 8.53 2.14 6.97
N ALA A 381 9.38 1.27 6.39
CA ALA A 381 9.53 -0.11 6.85
C ALA A 381 10.63 -0.25 7.91
N PRO A 382 10.44 -1.13 8.93
CA PRO A 382 11.46 -1.43 9.94
C PRO A 382 12.80 -1.90 9.37
N THR A 383 12.79 -2.63 8.26
CA THR A 383 14.02 -3.03 7.54
C THR A 383 14.86 -1.83 7.11
N ALA A 384 14.23 -0.79 6.59
CA ALA A 384 14.94 0.44 6.21
C ALA A 384 15.45 1.21 7.45
N ILE A 385 14.64 1.27 8.52
CA ILE A 385 15.05 1.88 9.80
C ILE A 385 16.29 1.16 10.34
N ARG A 386 16.29 -0.17 10.40
CA ARG A 386 17.44 -0.95 10.87
C ARG A 386 18.69 -0.77 10.01
N ALA A 387 18.52 -0.65 8.68
CA ALA A 387 19.64 -0.38 7.79
C ALA A 387 20.27 0.99 8.09
N LEU A 388 19.45 2.04 8.20
CA LEU A 388 19.92 3.38 8.50
C LEU A 388 20.48 3.53 9.93
N MET A 389 19.94 2.81 10.90
CA MET A 389 20.45 2.78 12.26
C MET A 389 21.89 2.26 12.35
N ARG A 390 22.29 1.30 11.48
CA ARG A 390 23.67 0.77 11.43
C ARG A 390 24.68 1.84 11.03
N ASP A 391 24.26 2.84 10.27
CA ASP A 391 25.12 3.94 9.82
C ASP A 391 25.31 5.02 10.91
N GLY A 392 24.70 4.80 12.09
CA GLY A 392 24.79 5.69 13.24
C GLY A 392 23.87 6.92 13.14
N ASP A 393 24.02 7.81 14.12
CA ASP A 393 23.15 8.99 14.26
C ASP A 393 23.60 10.19 13.41
N GLU A 394 24.86 10.24 13.01
CA GLU A 394 25.45 11.42 12.37
C GLU A 394 24.77 11.83 11.06
N PRO A 395 24.39 10.90 10.14
CA PRO A 395 23.62 11.27 8.95
C PRO A 395 22.29 11.95 9.27
N VAL A 396 21.63 11.48 10.35
CA VAL A 396 20.35 12.02 10.80
C VAL A 396 20.53 13.42 11.41
N LYS A 397 21.54 13.60 12.29
CA LYS A 397 21.82 14.84 13.01
C LYS A 397 22.24 16.00 12.10
N LYS A 398 22.70 15.74 10.88
CA LYS A 398 23.00 16.76 9.87
C LYS A 398 21.78 17.57 9.43
N THR A 399 20.58 17.13 9.77
CA THR A 399 19.32 17.75 9.39
C THR A 399 18.48 18.10 10.60
N SER A 400 17.60 19.07 10.45
CA SER A 400 16.76 19.57 11.54
C SER A 400 15.54 18.68 11.81
N ARG A 401 14.84 18.25 10.75
CA ARG A 401 13.59 17.45 10.77
C ARG A 401 12.47 18.05 11.65
N LYS A 402 12.56 19.34 11.99
CA LYS A 402 11.60 20.06 12.88
C LYS A 402 10.16 20.04 12.36
N SER A 403 9.97 19.75 11.06
CA SER A 403 8.64 19.64 10.45
C SER A 403 7.91 18.36 10.81
N LEU A 404 8.63 17.31 11.23
CA LEU A 404 8.02 16.03 11.59
C LEU A 404 7.07 16.18 12.78
N LYS A 405 5.91 15.57 12.65
CA LYS A 405 4.84 15.52 13.66
C LYS A 405 4.45 14.10 14.02
N LEU A 406 4.67 13.15 13.10
CA LEU A 406 4.30 11.76 13.27
C LEU A 406 5.21 10.86 12.44
N LEU A 407 5.59 9.74 13.04
CA LEU A 407 6.31 8.64 12.41
C LEU A 407 5.41 7.41 12.33
N GLY A 408 5.65 6.56 11.34
CA GLY A 408 4.91 5.30 11.22
C GLY A 408 5.78 4.17 10.70
N THR A 409 5.37 2.92 10.98
CA THR A 409 6.04 1.70 10.53
C THR A 409 5.07 0.74 9.85
N VAL A 410 5.57 0.00 8.86
CA VAL A 410 4.77 -0.89 8.02
C VAL A 410 5.56 -2.09 7.50
N GLY A 411 4.86 -3.19 7.27
CA GLY A 411 5.32 -4.34 6.50
C GLY A 411 5.86 -5.49 7.33
N GLU A 412 6.38 -5.21 8.50
CA GLU A 412 6.87 -6.20 9.46
C GLU A 412 6.85 -5.66 10.90
N PRO A 413 6.90 -6.51 11.92
CA PRO A 413 7.07 -6.04 13.29
C PRO A 413 8.41 -5.30 13.47
N ILE A 414 8.37 -4.14 14.13
CA ILE A 414 9.58 -3.42 14.52
C ILE A 414 10.05 -3.91 15.90
N ASN A 415 11.34 -4.23 16.03
CA ASN A 415 11.89 -4.56 17.34
C ASN A 415 12.04 -3.30 18.21
N PRO A 416 11.95 -3.43 19.57
CA PRO A 416 11.98 -2.27 20.47
C PRO A 416 13.21 -1.38 20.32
N GLU A 417 14.39 -1.94 20.03
CA GLU A 417 15.63 -1.17 19.84
C GLU A 417 15.53 -0.23 18.62
N ALA A 418 15.12 -0.73 17.47
CA ALA A 418 14.92 0.10 16.27
C ALA A 418 13.79 1.12 16.47
N TRP A 419 12.73 0.75 17.20
CA TRP A 419 11.66 1.65 17.56
C TRP A 419 12.17 2.81 18.42
N MET A 420 13.00 2.52 19.42
CA MET A 420 13.60 3.53 20.31
C MET A 420 14.55 4.46 19.56
N TRP A 421 15.36 3.92 18.64
CA TRP A 421 16.20 4.74 17.78
C TRP A 421 15.36 5.67 16.87
N TYR A 422 14.32 5.12 16.25
CA TYR A 422 13.40 5.87 15.41
C TYR A 422 12.70 6.99 16.19
N PHE A 423 12.24 6.69 17.40
CA PHE A 423 11.64 7.66 18.29
C PHE A 423 12.61 8.76 18.73
N LYS A 424 13.78 8.37 19.26
CA LYS A 424 14.75 9.29 19.86
C LYS A 424 15.52 10.09 18.80
N THR A 425 16.09 9.41 17.82
CA THR A 425 17.03 10.00 16.85
C THR A 425 16.29 10.65 15.70
N VAL A 426 15.34 9.97 15.07
CA VAL A 426 14.61 10.53 13.92
C VAL A 426 13.52 11.49 14.40
N GLY A 427 12.73 11.10 15.37
CA GLY A 427 11.60 11.86 15.91
C GLY A 427 11.95 12.87 17.02
N ASN A 428 13.22 13.04 17.35
CA ASN A 428 13.70 13.93 18.42
C ASN A 428 13.01 13.69 19.78
N SER A 429 12.54 12.48 20.04
CA SER A 429 11.71 12.12 21.21
C SER A 429 10.38 12.88 21.31
N GLU A 430 9.92 13.51 20.25
CA GLU A 430 8.69 14.32 20.20
C GLU A 430 7.59 13.68 19.37
N CYS A 431 7.96 13.03 18.25
CA CYS A 431 7.01 12.44 17.32
C CYS A 431 6.44 11.12 17.85
N PRO A 432 5.10 10.97 17.93
CA PRO A 432 4.52 9.66 18.19
C PRO A 432 4.79 8.72 17.03
N ILE A 433 4.89 7.40 17.31
CA ILE A 433 5.05 6.37 16.30
C ILE A 433 3.76 5.55 16.20
N VAL A 434 3.23 5.43 14.99
CA VAL A 434 2.12 4.51 14.69
C VAL A 434 2.68 3.24 14.04
N ASP A 435 2.72 2.16 14.83
CA ASP A 435 3.02 0.83 14.33
C ASP A 435 1.76 0.25 13.71
N THR A 436 1.82 -0.12 12.44
CA THR A 436 0.64 -0.56 11.70
C THR A 436 0.68 -2.04 11.37
N TRP A 437 -0.43 -2.73 11.62
CA TRP A 437 -0.62 -4.11 11.20
C TRP A 437 -1.75 -4.22 10.18
N TRP A 438 -1.42 -4.75 9.01
CA TRP A 438 -2.34 -4.99 7.91
C TRP A 438 -1.66 -5.78 6.79
N GLN A 439 -2.41 -6.14 5.75
CA GLN A 439 -1.96 -6.98 4.64
C GLN A 439 -2.54 -6.50 3.32
N THR A 440 -2.06 -7.04 2.20
CA THR A 440 -2.65 -6.79 0.88
C THR A 440 -4.14 -7.13 0.87
N GLU A 441 -4.51 -8.23 1.50
CA GLU A 441 -5.88 -8.74 1.62
C GLU A 441 -6.80 -7.81 2.41
N THR A 442 -6.26 -6.95 3.25
CA THR A 442 -7.05 -6.05 4.09
C THR A 442 -7.35 -4.69 3.45
N GLY A 443 -6.61 -4.33 2.39
CA GLY A 443 -6.79 -3.07 1.65
C GLY A 443 -6.39 -1.81 2.42
N GLY A 444 -6.22 -1.90 3.72
CA GLY A 444 -5.79 -0.82 4.59
C GLY A 444 -5.51 -1.31 6.00
N ILE A 445 -5.06 -0.39 6.87
CA ILE A 445 -4.60 -0.68 8.24
C ILE A 445 -5.76 -1.15 9.10
N LEU A 446 -5.58 -2.30 9.79
CA LEU A 446 -6.58 -2.86 10.71
C LEU A 446 -6.29 -2.58 12.18
N ILE A 447 -5.00 -2.59 12.56
CA ILE A 447 -4.57 -2.42 13.95
C ILE A 447 -3.44 -1.40 13.96
N SER A 448 -3.58 -0.37 14.78
CA SER A 448 -2.56 0.69 14.95
C SER A 448 -2.93 1.59 16.11
N PRO A 449 -1.97 2.15 16.85
CA PRO A 449 -2.28 3.25 17.75
C PRO A 449 -2.79 4.46 16.94
N GLN A 450 -3.65 5.25 17.57
CA GLN A 450 -4.04 6.58 17.09
C GLN A 450 -3.45 7.63 18.01
N THR A 451 -2.75 8.58 17.41
CA THR A 451 -2.07 9.67 18.13
C THR A 451 -3.03 10.36 19.07
N GLY A 452 -2.61 10.54 20.33
CA GLY A 452 -3.38 11.23 21.37
C GLY A 452 -4.53 10.41 21.98
N ALA A 453 -4.88 9.26 21.41
CA ALA A 453 -5.95 8.40 21.93
C ALA A 453 -5.43 7.13 22.60
N ILE A 454 -4.31 6.60 22.14
CA ILE A 454 -3.78 5.29 22.54
C ILE A 454 -2.31 5.42 22.93
N ASP A 455 -1.96 4.89 24.11
CA ASP A 455 -0.58 4.80 24.57
C ASP A 455 0.24 3.93 23.59
N LEU A 456 1.49 4.32 23.37
CA LEU A 456 2.37 3.61 22.44
C LEU A 456 3.15 2.51 23.18
N LYS A 457 3.34 1.39 22.49
CA LYS A 457 4.13 0.26 22.99
C LYS A 457 5.10 -0.18 21.89
N PRO A 458 6.41 -0.02 22.06
CA PRO A 458 7.39 -0.45 21.08
C PRO A 458 7.17 -1.88 20.59
N GLY A 459 7.09 -2.07 19.28
CA GLY A 459 6.87 -3.37 18.67
C GLY A 459 5.43 -3.89 18.72
N SER A 460 4.44 -3.04 19.02
CA SER A 460 3.04 -3.42 19.07
C SER A 460 2.15 -2.47 18.29
N ALA A 461 1.32 -3.01 17.41
CA ALA A 461 0.27 -2.26 16.72
C ALA A 461 -0.91 -1.86 17.63
N THR A 462 -0.96 -2.35 18.85
CA THR A 462 -1.82 -1.99 20.00
C THR A 462 -3.31 -2.25 19.85
N LYS A 463 -4.06 -1.37 19.18
CA LYS A 463 -5.54 -1.38 19.21
C LYS A 463 -6.14 -1.45 17.80
N PRO A 464 -7.32 -2.10 17.66
CA PRO A 464 -8.01 -2.17 16.38
C PRO A 464 -8.51 -0.81 15.91
N PHE A 465 -8.53 -0.64 14.59
CA PHE A 465 -9.17 0.50 13.96
C PHE A 465 -10.70 0.37 14.00
N TYR A 466 -11.41 1.45 13.69
CA TYR A 466 -12.88 1.49 13.67
C TYR A 466 -13.48 0.44 12.72
N GLY A 467 -14.49 -0.28 13.19
CA GLY A 467 -15.15 -1.35 12.45
C GLY A 467 -14.41 -2.67 12.40
N ILE A 468 -13.21 -2.77 12.98
CA ILE A 468 -12.40 -3.98 13.01
C ILE A 468 -12.62 -4.70 14.34
N LYS A 469 -13.05 -5.97 14.28
CA LYS A 469 -13.29 -6.82 15.44
C LYS A 469 -12.30 -7.99 15.45
N PRO A 470 -11.11 -7.81 16.06
CA PRO A 470 -10.15 -8.89 16.20
C PRO A 470 -10.58 -9.90 17.24
N SER A 471 -10.18 -11.15 17.04
CA SER A 471 -10.34 -12.26 17.98
C SER A 471 -9.09 -13.13 17.93
N ILE A 472 -8.59 -13.57 19.09
CA ILE A 472 -7.47 -14.51 19.18
C ILE A 472 -8.04 -15.91 19.42
N LEU A 473 -7.73 -16.84 18.50
CA LEU A 473 -8.21 -18.22 18.58
C LEU A 473 -7.08 -19.18 18.91
N ASP A 474 -7.37 -20.17 19.75
CA ASP A 474 -6.46 -21.29 20.04
C ASP A 474 -6.36 -22.26 18.84
N GLN A 475 -5.62 -23.34 19.01
CA GLN A 475 -5.41 -24.36 17.97
C GLN A 475 -6.74 -25.07 17.58
N ASN A 476 -7.72 -25.09 18.47
CA ASN A 476 -9.03 -25.71 18.27
C ASN A 476 -10.08 -24.73 17.73
N GLY A 477 -9.70 -23.47 17.48
CA GLY A 477 -10.60 -22.44 17.00
C GLY A 477 -11.46 -21.79 18.10
N LYS A 478 -11.16 -22.02 19.37
CA LYS A 478 -11.85 -21.38 20.51
C LYS A 478 -11.21 -20.04 20.82
N GLU A 479 -12.07 -19.04 21.08
CA GLU A 479 -11.63 -17.70 21.44
C GLU A 479 -10.93 -17.69 22.81
N ILE A 480 -9.72 -17.11 22.83
CA ILE A 480 -8.94 -16.89 24.04
C ILE A 480 -9.40 -15.58 24.68
N LYS A 481 -9.95 -15.66 25.87
CA LYS A 481 -10.36 -14.48 26.66
C LYS A 481 -9.19 -13.99 27.51
N GLY A 482 -8.90 -12.68 27.45
CA GLY A 482 -7.80 -12.06 28.18
C GLY A 482 -6.46 -12.17 27.46
N ALA A 483 -5.36 -12.10 28.22
CA ALA A 483 -4.00 -12.22 27.68
C ALA A 483 -3.72 -13.64 27.20
N GLY A 484 -3.18 -13.78 26.00
CA GLY A 484 -2.87 -15.09 25.42
C GLY A 484 -2.23 -14.98 24.04
N GLN A 485 -1.79 -16.13 23.53
CA GLN A 485 -1.21 -16.28 22.19
C GLN A 485 -2.07 -17.22 21.35
N GLY A 486 -2.34 -16.85 20.11
CA GLY A 486 -3.12 -17.65 19.19
C GLY A 486 -3.16 -17.08 17.79
N ARG A 487 -4.10 -17.57 16.99
CA ARG A 487 -4.32 -17.08 15.63
C ARG A 487 -5.14 -15.80 15.69
N LEU A 488 -4.61 -14.72 15.11
CA LEU A 488 -5.36 -13.48 14.95
C LEU A 488 -6.40 -13.66 13.84
N CYS A 489 -7.66 -13.52 14.20
CA CYS A 489 -8.81 -13.55 13.30
C CYS A 489 -9.55 -12.23 13.34
N ILE A 490 -10.12 -11.82 12.21
CA ILE A 490 -11.02 -10.67 12.14
C ILE A 490 -12.43 -11.19 11.90
N SER A 491 -13.28 -11.08 12.91
CA SER A 491 -14.59 -11.73 12.93
C SER A 491 -15.72 -10.93 12.25
N GLN A 492 -15.42 -9.76 11.70
CA GLN A 492 -16.39 -8.88 11.06
C GLN A 492 -15.78 -8.28 9.80
N SER A 493 -16.53 -8.24 8.69
CA SER A 493 -16.09 -7.61 7.43
C SER A 493 -16.00 -6.09 7.56
N TRP A 494 -15.13 -5.48 6.75
CA TRP A 494 -14.93 -4.04 6.61
C TRP A 494 -14.88 -3.66 5.11
N PRO A 495 -15.14 -2.40 4.75
CA PRO A 495 -15.26 -2.00 3.34
C PRO A 495 -14.03 -2.27 2.48
N GLY A 496 -12.82 -2.15 3.06
CA GLY A 496 -11.54 -2.35 2.37
C GLY A 496 -11.09 -3.82 2.22
N GLN A 497 -11.85 -4.79 2.72
CA GLN A 497 -11.53 -6.21 2.61
C GLN A 497 -11.48 -6.64 1.15
N MET A 498 -10.49 -7.48 0.77
CA MET A 498 -10.45 -8.09 -0.55
C MET A 498 -11.75 -8.83 -0.89
N ARG A 499 -12.09 -8.90 -2.15
CA ARG A 499 -13.34 -9.56 -2.59
C ARG A 499 -13.15 -11.01 -2.97
N THR A 500 -11.99 -11.35 -3.53
CA THR A 500 -11.67 -12.71 -3.96
C THR A 500 -10.20 -12.83 -4.34
N VAL A 501 -9.76 -14.04 -4.61
CA VAL A 501 -8.60 -14.32 -5.44
C VAL A 501 -9.03 -14.31 -6.89
N TYR A 502 -8.41 -13.47 -7.72
CA TYR A 502 -8.76 -13.33 -9.12
C TYR A 502 -8.66 -14.68 -9.85
N GLY A 503 -9.70 -15.03 -10.60
CA GLY A 503 -9.79 -16.30 -11.33
C GLY A 503 -9.91 -17.56 -10.47
N ASP A 504 -9.86 -17.46 -9.12
CA ASP A 504 -9.86 -18.62 -8.21
C ASP A 504 -10.60 -18.31 -6.90
N HIS A 505 -11.92 -18.15 -7.00
CA HIS A 505 -12.75 -17.88 -5.81
C HIS A 505 -12.77 -19.01 -4.79
N GLN A 506 -12.54 -20.26 -5.22
CA GLN A 506 -12.47 -21.39 -4.29
C GLN A 506 -11.28 -21.32 -3.33
N ARG A 507 -10.19 -20.69 -3.77
CA ARG A 507 -9.00 -20.46 -2.93
C ARG A 507 -9.21 -19.37 -1.88
N PHE A 508 -10.22 -18.53 -2.04
CA PHE A 508 -10.56 -17.44 -1.12
C PHE A 508 -11.27 -17.97 0.12
#